data_37fd226afda82e31b8b2c50302f2552b
#
_entry.id   37fd226afda82e31b8b2c50302f2552b
#
_cell.length_a   1.000
_cell.length_b   1.000
_cell.length_c   1.000
_cell.angle_alpha   90.00
_cell.angle_beta   90.00
_cell.angle_gamma   90.00
#
_symmetry.space_group_name_H-M   'P 1'
#
loop_
_entity.id
_entity.type
_entity.pdbx_description
1 polymer ?
#
loop_
_entity_poly.entity_id
_entity_poly.type
_entity_poly.pdbx_seq_one_letter_code
_entity_poly.pdbx_strand_id
1 'polypeptide(L)'
;MALEIRTSKVGFLSHDGASTIRGVVWEPARRARADGAPLRPRGVVQIVHGMAEHVERYDAFARYLVERGFIVCGEDHIGHGRSVADESRLGCLPPDGKEIMIEDVHELRTIVAARYAKATPYFIFGHSMGSFITRAYLARHGQGVAGAVICGTGQQPLLVSRAGNWLARLLCKRKGPDYRSAFLDNLGVGAYARQIKDAHTSVDWICTDPAVVDAYIADPLCGAMFSVGGYATLTDLTGEVATRACAERMPKDAPVLLVAGDKDPVGSCGVGVRKVFDQFKAAGVVDVQLKLYPGMRHEILNEPGHAEVFADVEAWMEKALP
;
A
#
# COMPACT_ATOMS: atom_id res chain seq x y z
N MET A 1 19.05 -25.73 8.37
CA MET A 1 18.95 -25.40 6.93
C MET A 1 18.02 -24.18 6.82
N ALA A 2 18.43 -23.17 6.07
CA ALA A 2 17.57 -22.01 5.83
C ALA A 2 16.27 -22.47 5.14
N LEU A 3 15.13 -21.83 5.47
CA LEU A 3 13.87 -22.11 4.83
C LEU A 3 13.92 -21.71 3.36
N GLU A 4 13.71 -22.67 2.46
CA GLU A 4 13.58 -22.36 1.04
C GLU A 4 12.24 -21.69 0.77
N ILE A 5 12.26 -20.50 0.19
CA ILE A 5 11.07 -19.69 -0.13
C ILE A 5 10.87 -19.72 -1.63
N ARG A 6 9.68 -20.10 -2.06
CA ARG A 6 9.26 -19.96 -3.46
C ARG A 6 8.31 -18.76 -3.63
N THR A 7 8.36 -18.20 -4.82
CA THR A 7 7.36 -17.26 -5.30
C THR A 7 6.49 -17.93 -6.33
N SER A 8 5.18 -17.70 -6.27
CA SER A 8 4.23 -18.14 -7.29
C SER A 8 3.41 -16.98 -7.80
N LYS A 9 3.12 -16.98 -9.11
CA LYS A 9 2.30 -15.95 -9.73
C LYS A 9 0.82 -16.20 -9.47
N VAL A 10 0.06 -15.15 -9.31
CA VAL A 10 -1.40 -15.14 -9.30
C VAL A 10 -1.88 -14.10 -10.31
N GLY A 11 -3.00 -14.33 -10.95
CA GLY A 11 -3.57 -13.35 -11.87
C GLY A 11 -5.08 -13.55 -11.96
N PHE A 12 -5.79 -12.44 -12.18
CA PHE A 12 -7.25 -12.41 -12.32
C PHE A 12 -7.67 -11.23 -13.21
N LEU A 13 -8.90 -11.25 -13.67
CA LEU A 13 -9.49 -10.13 -14.40
C LEU A 13 -9.83 -9.01 -13.40
N SER A 14 -9.33 -7.80 -13.67
CA SER A 14 -9.65 -6.61 -12.87
C SER A 14 -11.14 -6.27 -12.89
N HIS A 15 -11.60 -5.62 -11.86
CA HIS A 15 -12.94 -5.05 -11.79
C HIS A 15 -13.20 -3.90 -12.79
N ASP A 16 -12.19 -3.50 -13.60
CA ASP A 16 -12.41 -2.67 -14.78
C ASP A 16 -12.99 -3.45 -15.97
N GLY A 17 -13.05 -4.79 -15.86
CA GLY A 17 -13.58 -5.70 -16.87
C GLY A 17 -12.67 -5.92 -18.09
N ALA A 18 -11.45 -5.38 -18.09
CA ALA A 18 -10.55 -5.41 -19.26
C ALA A 18 -9.11 -5.78 -18.91
N SER A 19 -8.57 -5.22 -17.83
CA SER A 19 -7.18 -5.41 -17.43
C SER A 19 -6.97 -6.74 -16.74
N THR A 20 -5.77 -7.31 -16.87
CA THR A 20 -5.35 -8.48 -16.09
C THR A 20 -4.47 -8.02 -14.94
N ILE A 21 -4.94 -8.22 -13.73
CA ILE A 21 -4.15 -7.99 -12.52
C ILE A 21 -3.13 -9.12 -12.36
N ARG A 22 -1.88 -8.74 -12.05
CA ARG A 22 -0.77 -9.64 -11.81
C ARG A 22 -0.32 -9.50 -10.38
N GLY A 23 -0.10 -10.62 -9.71
CA GLY A 23 0.36 -10.64 -8.34
C GLY A 23 1.34 -11.78 -8.06
N VAL A 24 1.90 -11.73 -6.87
CA VAL A 24 2.91 -12.68 -6.38
C VAL A 24 2.46 -13.20 -5.01
N VAL A 25 2.75 -14.48 -4.77
CA VAL A 25 2.60 -15.12 -3.45
C VAL A 25 3.96 -15.68 -3.05
N TRP A 26 4.46 -15.25 -1.89
CA TRP A 26 5.66 -15.79 -1.24
C TRP A 26 5.23 -16.81 -0.20
N GLU A 27 5.74 -18.02 -0.31
CA GLU A 27 5.38 -19.13 0.58
C GLU A 27 6.60 -20.08 0.75
N PRO A 28 6.64 -20.91 1.82
CA PRO A 28 7.63 -21.96 1.94
C PRO A 28 7.59 -22.90 0.73
N ALA A 29 8.76 -23.28 0.20
CA ALA A 29 8.84 -24.19 -0.95
C ALA A 29 8.23 -25.56 -0.62
N ARG A 30 8.33 -25.99 0.63
CA ARG A 30 7.70 -27.23 1.13
C ARG A 30 6.38 -26.89 1.80
N ARG A 31 5.30 -27.54 1.36
CA ARG A 31 3.94 -27.37 1.93
C ARG A 31 3.64 -28.36 3.07
N ALA A 32 4.57 -29.23 3.38
CA ALA A 32 4.43 -30.20 4.46
C ALA A 32 5.63 -30.14 5.41
N ARG A 33 5.39 -30.43 6.68
CA ARG A 33 6.40 -30.62 7.71
C ARG A 33 7.18 -31.90 7.44
N ALA A 34 8.29 -32.11 8.17
CA ALA A 34 9.09 -33.34 8.07
C ALA A 34 8.29 -34.63 8.45
N ASP A 35 7.27 -34.46 9.27
CA ASP A 35 6.32 -35.53 9.69
C ASP A 35 5.18 -35.78 8.68
N GLY A 36 5.20 -35.11 7.52
CA GLY A 36 4.17 -35.21 6.47
C GLY A 36 2.90 -34.37 6.74
N ALA A 37 2.76 -33.75 7.90
CA ALA A 37 1.62 -32.89 8.18
C ALA A 37 1.65 -31.60 7.32
N PRO A 38 0.50 -31.09 6.84
CA PRO A 38 0.46 -29.85 6.08
C PRO A 38 0.99 -28.69 6.93
N LEU A 39 1.80 -27.81 6.31
CA LEU A 39 2.19 -26.56 6.93
C LEU A 39 0.94 -25.69 7.14
N ARG A 40 0.70 -25.33 8.40
CA ARG A 40 -0.33 -24.34 8.74
C ARG A 40 0.35 -22.98 8.91
N PRO A 41 0.09 -22.02 8.01
CA PRO A 41 0.64 -20.68 8.18
C PRO A 41 0.06 -20.03 9.43
N ARG A 42 0.85 -19.20 10.08
CA ARG A 42 0.42 -18.36 11.22
C ARG A 42 -0.63 -17.34 10.80
N GLY A 43 -0.55 -16.89 9.55
CA GLY A 43 -1.47 -15.96 8.92
C GLY A 43 -1.07 -15.70 7.47
N VAL A 44 -1.91 -14.98 6.76
CA VAL A 44 -1.64 -14.41 5.44
C VAL A 44 -1.47 -12.90 5.61
N VAL A 45 -0.47 -12.31 4.95
CA VAL A 45 -0.26 -10.86 4.89
C VAL A 45 -0.38 -10.41 3.44
N GLN A 46 -1.37 -9.59 3.13
CA GLN A 46 -1.52 -8.99 1.81
C GLN A 46 -0.90 -7.61 1.78
N ILE A 47 0.06 -7.41 0.89
CA ILE A 47 0.71 -6.13 0.63
C ILE A 47 -0.09 -5.38 -0.42
N VAL A 48 -0.42 -4.12 -0.11
CA VAL A 48 -1.09 -3.15 -0.96
C VAL A 48 -0.09 -2.02 -1.19
N HIS A 49 0.56 -2.02 -2.35
CA HIS A 49 1.70 -1.15 -2.64
C HIS A 49 1.30 0.31 -2.93
N GLY A 50 2.29 1.20 -3.04
CA GLY A 50 2.12 2.62 -3.26
C GLY A 50 1.96 3.03 -4.72
N MET A 51 1.91 4.35 -4.94
CA MET A 51 1.87 4.97 -6.25
C MET A 51 3.22 4.82 -6.98
N ALA A 52 3.17 4.56 -8.30
CA ALA A 52 4.33 4.52 -9.19
C ALA A 52 5.43 3.55 -8.73
N GLU A 53 5.02 2.42 -8.21
CA GLU A 53 5.87 1.31 -7.81
C GLU A 53 5.17 -0.03 -8.11
N HIS A 54 5.72 -1.15 -7.68
CA HIS A 54 5.17 -2.48 -7.86
C HIS A 54 5.44 -3.40 -6.67
N VAL A 55 4.68 -4.50 -6.57
CA VAL A 55 4.66 -5.37 -5.38
C VAL A 55 5.98 -6.11 -5.13
N GLU A 56 6.77 -6.41 -6.16
CA GLU A 56 8.04 -7.14 -5.99
C GLU A 56 9.11 -6.31 -5.24
N ARG A 57 8.94 -4.98 -5.08
CA ARG A 57 9.81 -4.14 -4.23
C ARG A 57 9.74 -4.49 -2.73
N TYR A 58 8.74 -5.24 -2.35
CA TYR A 58 8.54 -5.73 -0.98
C TYR A 58 9.16 -7.11 -0.72
N ASP A 59 9.95 -7.66 -1.66
CA ASP A 59 10.49 -9.04 -1.57
C ASP A 59 11.26 -9.30 -0.27
N ALA A 60 12.09 -8.35 0.18
CA ALA A 60 12.85 -8.49 1.42
C ALA A 60 11.94 -8.63 2.65
N PHE A 61 10.93 -7.77 2.77
CA PHE A 61 9.94 -7.84 3.85
C PHE A 61 9.07 -9.10 3.75
N ALA A 62 8.64 -9.45 2.55
CA ALA A 62 7.85 -10.65 2.32
C ALA A 62 8.61 -11.92 2.74
N ARG A 63 9.87 -12.06 2.34
CA ARG A 63 10.73 -13.19 2.74
C ARG A 63 10.94 -13.23 4.25
N TYR A 64 11.20 -12.09 4.87
CA TYR A 64 11.32 -11.97 6.32
C TYR A 64 10.09 -12.56 7.04
N LEU A 65 8.88 -12.24 6.58
CA LEU A 65 7.64 -12.75 7.16
C LEU A 65 7.41 -14.24 6.87
N VAL A 66 7.79 -14.71 5.67
CA VAL A 66 7.67 -16.14 5.33
C VAL A 66 8.58 -16.99 6.21
N GLU A 67 9.80 -16.53 6.50
CA GLU A 67 10.72 -17.21 7.44
C GLU A 67 10.12 -17.35 8.84
N ARG A 68 9.15 -16.47 9.19
CA ARG A 68 8.43 -16.44 10.47
C ARG A 68 7.06 -17.14 10.43
N GLY A 69 6.80 -17.86 9.34
CA GLY A 69 5.64 -18.72 9.21
C GLY A 69 4.39 -18.07 8.66
N PHE A 70 4.48 -16.84 8.14
CA PHE A 70 3.40 -16.21 7.39
C PHE A 70 3.45 -16.59 5.91
N ILE A 71 2.31 -16.46 5.23
CA ILE A 71 2.25 -16.38 3.78
C ILE A 71 2.13 -14.90 3.42
N VAL A 72 2.83 -14.47 2.39
CA VAL A 72 2.72 -13.09 1.92
C VAL A 72 2.23 -13.07 0.49
N CYS A 73 1.34 -12.15 0.16
CA CYS A 73 0.86 -11.94 -1.21
C CYS A 73 0.69 -10.45 -1.48
N GLY A 74 0.58 -10.11 -2.75
CA GLY A 74 0.22 -8.78 -3.20
C GLY A 74 0.07 -8.78 -4.71
N GLU A 75 -0.67 -7.80 -5.23
CA GLU A 75 -0.84 -7.57 -6.66
C GLU A 75 -0.21 -6.24 -7.07
N ASP A 76 0.15 -6.13 -8.33
CA ASP A 76 0.35 -4.85 -8.98
C ASP A 76 -1.03 -4.27 -9.32
N HIS A 77 -1.32 -3.08 -8.81
CA HIS A 77 -2.60 -2.43 -9.06
C HIS A 77 -2.78 -2.12 -10.55
N ILE A 78 -4.03 -1.93 -10.98
CA ILE A 78 -4.32 -1.40 -12.32
C ILE A 78 -3.43 -0.16 -12.60
N GLY A 79 -2.84 -0.11 -13.79
CA GLY A 79 -1.91 0.96 -14.17
C GLY A 79 -0.53 0.90 -13.52
N HIS A 80 -0.16 -0.20 -12.84
CA HIS A 80 1.12 -0.39 -12.16
C HIS A 80 1.79 -1.70 -12.54
N GLY A 81 3.11 -1.73 -12.36
CA GLY A 81 3.92 -2.91 -12.45
C GLY A 81 3.61 -3.77 -13.69
N ARG A 82 3.33 -5.06 -13.48
CA ARG A 82 3.03 -6.02 -14.55
C ARG A 82 1.53 -6.14 -14.88
N SER A 83 0.69 -5.33 -14.24
CA SER A 83 -0.75 -5.25 -14.52
C SER A 83 -1.09 -4.28 -15.66
N VAL A 84 -0.08 -3.72 -16.33
CA VAL A 84 -0.25 -2.94 -17.54
C VAL A 84 -0.07 -3.79 -18.81
N ALA A 85 -0.72 -3.38 -19.89
CA ALA A 85 -0.55 -4.05 -21.20
C ALA A 85 0.85 -3.79 -21.80
N ASP A 86 1.38 -2.59 -21.56
CA ASP A 86 2.72 -2.16 -21.92
C ASP A 86 3.17 -1.01 -21.00
N GLU A 87 4.47 -0.72 -20.95
CA GLU A 87 5.05 0.28 -20.05
C GLU A 87 4.54 1.72 -20.27
N SER A 88 4.06 2.05 -21.48
CA SER A 88 3.48 3.36 -21.74
C SER A 88 2.19 3.61 -20.95
N ARG A 89 1.56 2.54 -20.46
CA ARG A 89 0.34 2.56 -19.64
C ARG A 89 0.61 2.69 -18.13
N LEU A 90 1.87 2.64 -17.69
CA LEU A 90 2.21 2.86 -16.29
C LEU A 90 1.70 4.23 -15.82
N GLY A 91 1.04 4.28 -14.69
CA GLY A 91 0.41 5.49 -14.14
C GLY A 91 -0.88 5.93 -14.82
N CYS A 92 -1.37 5.19 -15.84
CA CYS A 92 -2.66 5.44 -16.47
C CYS A 92 -3.76 4.69 -15.72
N LEU A 93 -4.64 5.45 -15.04
CA LEU A 93 -5.82 4.89 -14.37
C LEU A 93 -7.08 5.61 -14.88
N PRO A 94 -8.25 4.95 -14.85
CA PRO A 94 -9.51 5.61 -15.09
C PRO A 94 -9.81 6.61 -13.94
N PRO A 95 -10.61 7.66 -14.18
CA PRO A 95 -10.91 8.68 -13.15
C PRO A 95 -11.80 8.18 -12.00
N ASP A 96 -12.31 6.97 -12.07
CA ASP A 96 -13.09 6.23 -11.07
C ASP A 96 -12.37 4.96 -10.60
N GLY A 97 -11.07 4.85 -10.85
CA GLY A 97 -10.23 3.69 -10.52
C GLY A 97 -10.14 3.34 -9.03
N LYS A 98 -10.61 4.21 -8.13
CA LYS A 98 -10.64 3.97 -6.69
C LYS A 98 -11.40 2.69 -6.33
N GLU A 99 -12.64 2.55 -6.81
CA GLU A 99 -13.46 1.36 -6.52
C GLU A 99 -12.83 0.11 -7.15
N ILE A 100 -12.32 0.23 -8.38
CA ILE A 100 -11.65 -0.86 -9.08
C ILE A 100 -10.47 -1.40 -8.23
N MET A 101 -9.57 -0.52 -7.75
CA MET A 101 -8.44 -0.94 -6.93
C MET A 101 -8.87 -1.59 -5.62
N ILE A 102 -9.92 -1.08 -4.97
CA ILE A 102 -10.42 -1.65 -3.71
C ILE A 102 -11.00 -3.06 -3.94
N GLU A 103 -11.76 -3.25 -5.02
CA GLU A 103 -12.34 -4.55 -5.35
C GLU A 103 -11.28 -5.54 -5.85
N ASP A 104 -10.25 -5.09 -6.59
CA ASP A 104 -9.13 -5.93 -7.00
C ASP A 104 -8.32 -6.43 -5.78
N VAL A 105 -8.09 -5.57 -4.77
CA VAL A 105 -7.52 -5.99 -3.47
C VAL A 105 -8.40 -7.06 -2.80
N HIS A 106 -9.73 -6.92 -2.87
CA HIS A 106 -10.67 -7.90 -2.31
C HIS A 106 -10.66 -9.22 -3.07
N GLU A 107 -10.58 -9.18 -4.39
CA GLU A 107 -10.49 -10.37 -5.23
C GLU A 107 -9.20 -11.16 -4.93
N LEU A 108 -8.04 -10.50 -4.82
CA LEU A 108 -6.81 -11.17 -4.41
C LEU A 108 -6.96 -11.83 -3.03
N ARG A 109 -7.55 -11.13 -2.04
CA ARG A 109 -7.82 -11.71 -0.73
C ARG A 109 -8.65 -12.98 -0.85
N THR A 110 -9.71 -12.96 -1.65
CA THR A 110 -10.60 -14.10 -1.86
C THR A 110 -9.86 -15.28 -2.47
N ILE A 111 -9.08 -15.05 -3.52
CA ILE A 111 -8.30 -16.07 -4.21
C ILE A 111 -7.25 -16.70 -3.29
N VAL A 112 -6.53 -15.89 -2.50
CA VAL A 112 -5.44 -16.38 -1.66
C VAL A 112 -5.99 -17.03 -0.40
N ALA A 113 -6.99 -16.44 0.26
CA ALA A 113 -7.62 -17.02 1.45
C ALA A 113 -8.21 -18.40 1.19
N ALA A 114 -8.77 -18.62 0.00
CA ALA A 114 -9.33 -19.92 -0.40
C ALA A 114 -8.29 -21.09 -0.45
N ARG A 115 -6.99 -20.75 -0.46
CA ARG A 115 -5.89 -21.75 -0.47
C ARG A 115 -5.58 -22.33 0.91
N TYR A 116 -6.09 -21.72 1.97
CA TYR A 116 -5.77 -22.02 3.37
C TYR A 116 -7.02 -22.31 4.18
N ALA A 117 -6.83 -22.80 5.42
CA ALA A 117 -7.95 -23.04 6.32
C ALA A 117 -8.74 -21.74 6.59
N LYS A 118 -10.07 -21.84 6.65
CA LYS A 118 -10.96 -20.68 6.87
C LYS A 118 -10.63 -19.87 8.13
N ALA A 119 -10.04 -20.53 9.13
CA ALA A 119 -9.62 -19.88 10.38
C ALA A 119 -8.21 -19.24 10.29
N THR A 120 -7.53 -19.30 9.13
CA THR A 120 -6.21 -18.66 8.98
C THR A 120 -6.36 -17.15 9.06
N PRO A 121 -5.68 -16.47 10.02
CA PRO A 121 -5.74 -15.03 10.16
C PRO A 121 -5.27 -14.31 8.89
N TYR A 122 -5.94 -13.21 8.53
CA TYR A 122 -5.62 -12.43 7.33
C TYR A 122 -5.32 -10.98 7.69
N PHE A 123 -4.09 -10.56 7.43
CA PHE A 123 -3.61 -9.20 7.66
C PHE A 123 -3.49 -8.44 6.35
N ILE A 124 -3.62 -7.11 6.42
CA ILE A 124 -3.38 -6.22 5.28
C ILE A 124 -2.30 -5.22 5.66
N PHE A 125 -1.29 -5.09 4.81
CA PHE A 125 -0.22 -4.11 4.92
C PHE A 125 -0.33 -3.14 3.74
N GLY A 126 -0.73 -1.89 3.99
CA GLY A 126 -0.84 -0.87 2.95
C GLY A 126 0.21 0.22 3.10
N HIS A 127 0.95 0.50 2.02
CA HIS A 127 1.97 1.54 2.00
C HIS A 127 1.58 2.70 1.08
N SER A 128 1.80 3.94 1.53
CA SER A 128 1.58 5.15 0.72
C SER A 128 0.16 5.22 0.14
N MET A 129 -0.01 5.29 -1.18
CA MET A 129 -1.32 5.15 -1.84
C MET A 129 -2.04 3.88 -1.38
N GLY A 130 -1.32 2.75 -1.24
CA GLY A 130 -1.87 1.51 -0.70
C GLY A 130 -2.40 1.63 0.72
N SER A 131 -1.86 2.56 1.52
CA SER A 131 -2.40 2.86 2.85
C SER A 131 -3.78 3.54 2.78
N PHE A 132 -4.00 4.39 1.78
CA PHE A 132 -5.32 4.98 1.54
C PHE A 132 -6.30 3.93 0.99
N ILE A 133 -5.86 3.07 0.05
CA ILE A 133 -6.65 1.94 -0.44
C ILE A 133 -7.05 1.05 0.75
N THR A 134 -6.11 0.69 1.63
CA THR A 134 -6.38 -0.14 2.81
C THR A 134 -7.39 0.50 3.75
N ARG A 135 -7.31 1.79 4.02
CA ARG A 135 -8.29 2.51 4.86
C ARG A 135 -9.69 2.46 4.25
N ALA A 136 -9.82 2.70 2.94
CA ALA A 136 -11.08 2.59 2.22
C ALA A 136 -11.58 1.14 2.14
N TYR A 137 -10.67 0.19 1.94
CA TYR A 137 -10.93 -1.25 1.96
C TYR A 137 -11.52 -1.72 3.29
N LEU A 138 -10.91 -1.33 4.42
CA LEU A 138 -11.42 -1.67 5.75
C LEU A 138 -12.84 -1.15 5.98
N ALA A 139 -13.19 0.00 5.41
CA ALA A 139 -14.53 0.55 5.49
C ALA A 139 -15.59 -0.23 4.67
N ARG A 140 -15.17 -1.08 3.71
CA ARG A 140 -16.04 -1.89 2.84
C ARG A 140 -15.94 -3.39 3.16
N HIS A 141 -14.73 -3.92 3.21
CA HIS A 141 -14.41 -5.35 3.28
C HIS A 141 -13.61 -5.72 4.53
N GLY A 142 -13.58 -4.87 5.55
CA GLY A 142 -12.76 -5.07 6.74
C GLY A 142 -13.19 -6.23 7.64
N GLN A 143 -14.40 -6.78 7.46
CA GLN A 143 -14.88 -7.91 8.25
C GLN A 143 -13.96 -9.14 8.07
N GLY A 144 -13.54 -9.74 9.19
CA GLY A 144 -12.66 -10.91 9.20
C GLY A 144 -11.19 -10.59 8.85
N VAL A 145 -10.79 -9.32 8.81
CA VAL A 145 -9.37 -8.91 8.81
C VAL A 145 -8.85 -9.03 10.24
N ALA A 146 -7.78 -9.82 10.42
CA ALA A 146 -7.15 -10.04 11.73
C ALA A 146 -6.40 -8.80 12.24
N GLY A 147 -5.98 -7.91 11.33
CA GLY A 147 -5.37 -6.63 11.64
C GLY A 147 -4.85 -5.93 10.39
N ALA A 148 -4.62 -4.63 10.48
CA ALA A 148 -4.11 -3.83 9.36
C ALA A 148 -2.93 -2.96 9.76
N VAL A 149 -1.89 -2.94 8.94
CA VAL A 149 -0.76 -2.02 9.04
C VAL A 149 -0.92 -0.92 8.00
N ILE A 150 -0.93 0.32 8.46
CA ILE A 150 -1.09 1.53 7.67
C ILE A 150 0.25 2.26 7.65
N CYS A 151 1.04 2.01 6.60
CA CYS A 151 2.42 2.48 6.45
C CYS A 151 2.51 3.72 5.56
N GLY A 152 3.27 4.74 5.97
CA GLY A 152 3.53 5.92 5.15
C GLY A 152 2.27 6.69 4.75
N THR A 153 1.26 6.70 5.61
CA THR A 153 -0.03 7.36 5.37
C THR A 153 0.01 8.84 5.69
N GLY A 154 -0.96 9.57 5.17
CA GLY A 154 -1.17 10.99 5.48
C GLY A 154 -2.64 11.34 5.65
N GLN A 155 -2.90 12.59 6.04
CA GLN A 155 -4.25 13.13 6.13
C GLN A 155 -4.30 14.48 5.42
N GLN A 156 -4.72 14.44 4.17
CA GLN A 156 -4.91 15.66 3.39
C GLN A 156 -6.19 16.39 3.82
N PRO A 157 -6.19 17.73 3.88
CA PRO A 157 -7.43 18.47 4.08
C PRO A 157 -8.46 18.12 3.01
N LEU A 158 -9.70 17.84 3.41
CA LEU A 158 -10.77 17.42 2.49
C LEU A 158 -10.98 18.42 1.33
N LEU A 159 -10.88 19.72 1.61
CA LEU A 159 -11.02 20.76 0.58
C LEU A 159 -9.90 20.69 -0.48
N VAL A 160 -8.67 20.35 -0.07
CA VAL A 160 -7.54 20.18 -0.99
C VAL A 160 -7.78 18.96 -1.90
N SER A 161 -8.18 17.83 -1.32
CA SER A 161 -8.52 16.63 -2.09
C SER A 161 -9.67 16.89 -3.07
N ARG A 162 -10.73 17.58 -2.64
CA ARG A 162 -11.86 17.95 -3.51
C ARG A 162 -11.47 18.88 -4.65
N ALA A 163 -10.68 19.92 -4.36
CA ALA A 163 -10.20 20.85 -5.39
C ALA A 163 -9.28 20.12 -6.41
N GLY A 164 -8.37 19.28 -5.92
CA GLY A 164 -7.51 18.43 -6.77
C GLY A 164 -8.32 17.50 -7.65
N ASN A 165 -9.35 16.84 -7.09
CA ASN A 165 -10.24 15.96 -7.83
C ASN A 165 -11.02 16.70 -8.92
N TRP A 166 -11.59 17.85 -8.58
CA TRP A 166 -12.29 18.70 -9.55
C TRP A 166 -11.37 19.09 -10.72
N LEU A 167 -10.15 19.55 -10.42
CA LEU A 167 -9.17 19.94 -11.45
C LEU A 167 -8.77 18.75 -12.33
N ALA A 168 -8.47 17.61 -11.72
CA ALA A 168 -8.09 16.39 -12.44
C ALA A 168 -9.22 15.92 -13.37
N ARG A 169 -10.47 15.88 -12.88
CA ARG A 169 -11.65 15.52 -13.68
C ARG A 169 -11.93 16.54 -14.81
N LEU A 170 -11.68 17.82 -14.59
CA LEU A 170 -11.79 18.83 -15.63
C LEU A 170 -10.77 18.59 -16.75
N LEU A 171 -9.53 18.25 -16.38
CA LEU A 171 -8.49 17.88 -17.36
C LEU A 171 -8.82 16.57 -18.08
N CYS A 172 -9.37 15.57 -17.39
CA CYS A 172 -9.87 14.33 -18.02
C CYS A 172 -10.90 14.62 -19.11
N LYS A 173 -11.88 15.51 -18.84
CA LYS A 173 -12.91 15.89 -19.82
C LYS A 173 -12.34 16.62 -21.04
N ARG A 174 -11.27 17.41 -20.86
CA ARG A 174 -10.71 18.26 -21.94
C ARG A 174 -9.59 17.58 -22.75
N LYS A 175 -8.81 16.71 -22.11
CA LYS A 175 -7.57 16.13 -22.67
C LYS A 175 -7.59 14.61 -22.75
N GLY A 176 -8.62 13.97 -22.19
CA GLY A 176 -8.69 12.53 -21.99
C GLY A 176 -8.02 12.08 -20.69
N PRO A 177 -8.43 10.91 -20.12
CA PRO A 177 -7.95 10.43 -18.83
C PRO A 177 -6.45 10.07 -18.81
N ASP A 178 -5.89 9.71 -19.95
CA ASP A 178 -4.49 9.29 -20.08
C ASP A 178 -3.52 10.47 -20.22
N TYR A 179 -4.02 11.70 -20.31
CA TYR A 179 -3.17 12.89 -20.39
C TYR A 179 -2.32 13.03 -19.14
N ARG A 180 -1.01 13.28 -19.31
CA ARG A 180 -0.05 13.51 -18.22
C ARG A 180 0.18 15.01 -18.06
N SER A 181 -0.07 15.54 -16.88
CA SER A 181 0.03 16.96 -16.57
C SER A 181 1.15 17.22 -15.58
N ALA A 182 2.29 17.72 -16.07
CA ALA A 182 3.40 18.13 -15.19
C ALA A 182 2.98 19.19 -14.15
N PHE A 183 2.00 20.03 -14.49
CA PHE A 183 1.44 21.00 -13.52
C PHE A 183 0.76 20.29 -12.35
N LEU A 184 -0.10 19.28 -12.64
CA LEU A 184 -0.81 18.55 -11.59
C LEU A 184 0.15 17.69 -10.78
N ASP A 185 1.13 17.06 -11.44
CA ASP A 185 2.19 16.29 -10.80
C ASP A 185 3.02 17.12 -9.82
N ASN A 186 3.42 18.32 -10.23
CA ASN A 186 4.15 19.26 -9.38
C ASN A 186 3.35 19.77 -8.18
N LEU A 187 2.02 19.84 -8.28
CA LEU A 187 1.15 20.16 -7.14
C LEU A 187 1.02 18.98 -6.17
N GLY A 188 1.11 17.76 -6.67
CA GLY A 188 1.06 16.53 -5.90
C GLY A 188 2.44 16.06 -5.44
N VAL A 189 2.96 15.04 -6.11
CA VAL A 189 4.22 14.36 -5.74
C VAL A 189 5.42 15.28 -5.79
N GLY A 190 5.51 16.17 -6.78
CA GLY A 190 6.59 17.15 -6.88
C GLY A 190 6.69 18.11 -5.68
N ALA A 191 5.61 18.25 -4.88
CA ALA A 191 5.65 19.04 -3.66
C ALA A 191 6.47 18.38 -2.54
N TYR A 192 6.60 17.04 -2.56
CA TYR A 192 7.37 16.29 -1.57
C TYR A 192 8.87 16.51 -1.74
N ALA A 193 9.36 16.46 -2.98
CA ALA A 193 10.77 16.72 -3.30
C ALA A 193 11.26 18.07 -2.76
N ARG A 194 10.43 19.11 -2.83
CA ARG A 194 10.77 20.46 -2.33
C ARG A 194 10.94 20.56 -0.81
N GLN A 195 10.51 19.54 -0.06
CA GLN A 195 10.66 19.51 1.40
C GLN A 195 11.98 18.88 1.85
N ILE A 196 12.71 18.24 0.93
CA ILE A 196 14.01 17.64 1.22
C ILE A 196 15.10 18.68 0.93
N LYS A 197 15.79 19.10 1.98
CA LYS A 197 16.98 19.95 1.84
C LYS A 197 18.09 19.13 1.20
N ASP A 198 18.83 19.76 0.29
CA ASP A 198 19.98 19.15 -0.41
C ASP A 198 19.62 17.87 -1.17
N ALA A 199 18.39 17.79 -1.72
CA ALA A 199 17.96 16.70 -2.56
C ALA A 199 18.81 16.64 -3.85
N HIS A 200 19.34 15.47 -4.18
CA HIS A 200 20.06 15.20 -5.42
C HIS A 200 19.13 14.84 -6.56
N THR A 201 17.99 14.24 -6.24
CA THR A 201 16.97 13.82 -7.20
C THR A 201 15.58 14.30 -6.81
N SER A 202 14.61 14.21 -7.72
CA SER A 202 13.21 14.55 -7.45
C SER A 202 12.49 13.54 -6.55
N VAL A 203 13.13 12.42 -6.22
CA VAL A 203 12.55 11.32 -5.44
C VAL A 203 13.30 10.98 -4.17
N ASP A 204 14.29 11.80 -3.75
CA ASP A 204 15.02 11.59 -2.50
C ASP A 204 14.10 11.53 -1.25
N TRP A 205 12.88 12.06 -1.37
CA TRP A 205 11.90 12.01 -0.30
C TRP A 205 11.42 10.59 0.06
N ILE A 206 11.69 9.58 -0.79
CA ILE A 206 11.29 8.20 -0.53
C ILE A 206 12.17 7.50 0.50
N CYS A 207 13.50 7.73 0.48
CA CYS A 207 14.44 7.04 1.36
C CYS A 207 15.66 7.93 1.67
N THR A 208 16.30 7.70 2.82
CA THR A 208 17.56 8.37 3.17
C THR A 208 18.77 7.71 2.52
N ASP A 209 18.67 6.44 2.10
CA ASP A 209 19.73 5.72 1.41
C ASP A 209 19.72 6.05 -0.09
N PRO A 210 20.79 6.70 -0.63
CA PRO A 210 20.86 6.99 -2.05
C PRO A 210 20.82 5.74 -2.94
N ALA A 211 21.33 4.60 -2.48
CA ALA A 211 21.32 3.36 -3.27
C ALA A 211 19.88 2.86 -3.51
N VAL A 212 18.98 3.03 -2.54
CA VAL A 212 17.56 2.72 -2.68
C VAL A 212 16.89 3.68 -3.66
N VAL A 213 17.23 4.97 -3.59
CA VAL A 213 16.73 6.00 -4.51
C VAL A 213 17.17 5.71 -5.94
N ASP A 214 18.45 5.40 -6.14
CA ASP A 214 19.02 5.06 -7.44
C ASP A 214 18.37 3.79 -8.03
N ALA A 215 18.16 2.77 -7.21
CA ALA A 215 17.46 1.55 -7.61
C ALA A 215 16.01 1.83 -8.04
N TYR A 216 15.31 2.71 -7.33
CA TYR A 216 13.96 3.14 -7.73
C TYR A 216 13.95 3.87 -9.07
N ILE A 217 14.92 4.76 -9.30
CA ILE A 217 15.02 5.50 -10.57
C ILE A 217 15.40 4.58 -11.74
N ALA A 218 16.24 3.57 -11.47
CA ALA A 218 16.69 2.62 -12.48
C ALA A 218 15.62 1.57 -12.86
N ASP A 219 14.60 1.38 -12.02
CA ASP A 219 13.54 0.40 -12.26
C ASP A 219 12.51 0.96 -13.26
N PRO A 220 12.34 0.34 -14.45
CA PRO A 220 11.41 0.82 -15.47
C PRO A 220 9.94 0.74 -15.04
N LEU A 221 9.61 -0.04 -14.02
CA LEU A 221 8.25 -0.16 -13.48
C LEU A 221 7.96 0.88 -12.37
N CYS A 222 8.96 1.70 -12.01
CA CYS A 222 8.86 2.72 -10.97
C CYS A 222 8.89 4.14 -11.55
N GLY A 223 8.41 5.11 -10.77
CA GLY A 223 8.56 6.55 -11.07
C GLY A 223 7.67 7.08 -12.20
N ALA A 224 6.78 6.29 -12.77
CA ALA A 224 5.90 6.74 -13.83
C ALA A 224 4.96 7.85 -13.36
N MET A 225 4.97 8.99 -14.07
CA MET A 225 4.05 10.10 -13.80
C MET A 225 2.60 9.63 -13.98
N PHE A 226 1.75 9.89 -13.01
CA PHE A 226 0.32 9.59 -13.13
C PHE A 226 -0.35 10.42 -14.21
N SER A 227 -1.29 9.79 -14.91
CA SER A 227 -2.24 10.47 -15.78
C SER A 227 -3.21 11.34 -14.96
N VAL A 228 -3.93 12.24 -15.61
CA VAL A 228 -4.97 13.02 -14.94
C VAL A 228 -6.10 12.14 -14.41
N GLY A 229 -6.36 10.97 -15.04
CA GLY A 229 -7.25 9.93 -14.51
C GLY A 229 -6.71 9.35 -13.21
N GLY A 230 -5.41 9.05 -13.15
CA GLY A 230 -4.74 8.59 -11.95
C GLY A 230 -4.81 9.60 -10.80
N TYR A 231 -4.60 10.89 -11.09
CA TYR A 231 -4.77 11.96 -10.08
C TYR A 231 -6.22 12.14 -9.64
N ALA A 232 -7.20 11.96 -10.55
CA ALA A 232 -8.61 11.98 -10.17
C ALA A 232 -8.93 10.84 -9.18
N THR A 233 -8.43 9.64 -9.47
CA THR A 233 -8.55 8.47 -8.60
C THR A 233 -7.87 8.68 -7.25
N LEU A 234 -6.61 9.14 -7.22
CA LEU A 234 -5.86 9.39 -6.00
C LEU A 234 -6.53 10.46 -5.11
N THR A 235 -6.98 11.56 -5.70
CA THR A 235 -7.63 12.64 -4.95
C THR A 235 -9.02 12.29 -4.47
N ASP A 236 -9.75 11.44 -5.19
CA ASP A 236 -11.01 10.86 -4.72
C ASP A 236 -10.78 9.93 -3.52
N LEU A 237 -9.76 9.07 -3.60
CA LEU A 237 -9.37 8.15 -2.53
C LEU A 237 -8.95 8.92 -1.26
N THR A 238 -8.02 9.89 -1.39
CA THR A 238 -7.57 10.71 -0.25
C THR A 238 -8.72 11.55 0.33
N GLY A 239 -9.64 12.02 -0.50
CA GLY A 239 -10.84 12.74 -0.07
C GLY A 239 -11.79 11.85 0.74
N GLU A 240 -12.01 10.60 0.33
CA GLU A 240 -12.87 9.67 1.06
C GLU A 240 -12.28 9.32 2.42
N VAL A 241 -11.02 8.88 2.47
CA VAL A 241 -10.40 8.44 3.72
C VAL A 241 -10.17 9.58 4.72
N ALA A 242 -10.19 10.83 4.26
CA ALA A 242 -10.16 12.00 5.13
C ALA A 242 -11.48 12.21 5.90
N THR A 243 -12.57 11.55 5.49
CA THR A 243 -13.88 11.72 6.14
C THR A 243 -14.01 10.87 7.39
N ARG A 244 -14.72 11.41 8.40
CA ARG A 244 -15.12 10.67 9.58
C ARG A 244 -15.98 9.45 9.22
N ALA A 245 -16.87 9.59 8.27
CA ALA A 245 -17.77 8.54 7.81
C ALA A 245 -17.02 7.30 7.26
N CYS A 246 -15.86 7.49 6.61
CA CYS A 246 -15.01 6.36 6.19
C CYS A 246 -14.49 5.58 7.41
N ALA A 247 -13.91 6.25 8.39
CA ALA A 247 -13.38 5.62 9.59
C ALA A 247 -14.50 4.96 10.44
N GLU A 248 -15.69 5.53 10.50
CA GLU A 248 -16.84 4.97 11.22
C GLU A 248 -17.35 3.64 10.64
N ARG A 249 -17.14 3.38 9.35
CA ARG A 249 -17.50 2.10 8.70
C ARG A 249 -16.50 0.97 8.95
N MET A 250 -15.26 1.27 9.40
CA MET A 250 -14.25 0.25 9.68
C MET A 250 -14.69 -0.66 10.84
N PRO A 251 -14.31 -1.96 10.85
CA PRO A 251 -14.49 -2.83 12.00
C PRO A 251 -13.81 -2.22 13.23
N LYS A 252 -14.49 -2.29 14.39
CA LYS A 252 -13.98 -1.68 15.62
C LYS A 252 -13.04 -2.60 16.39
N ASP A 253 -13.17 -3.88 16.18
CA ASP A 253 -12.42 -4.98 16.78
C ASP A 253 -11.15 -5.37 16.01
N ALA A 254 -11.01 -4.94 14.74
CA ALA A 254 -9.78 -5.16 13.98
C ALA A 254 -8.68 -4.20 14.46
N PRO A 255 -7.56 -4.71 15.02
CA PRO A 255 -6.46 -3.86 15.45
C PRO A 255 -5.78 -3.17 14.25
N VAL A 256 -5.30 -1.96 14.47
CA VAL A 256 -4.62 -1.15 13.45
C VAL A 256 -3.30 -0.62 13.99
N LEU A 257 -2.23 -0.84 13.25
CA LEU A 257 -0.92 -0.25 13.48
C LEU A 257 -0.61 0.80 12.41
N LEU A 258 -0.37 2.05 12.83
CA LEU A 258 0.15 3.08 11.95
C LEU A 258 1.67 3.18 12.12
N VAL A 259 2.40 3.15 11.02
CA VAL A 259 3.87 3.27 10.99
C VAL A 259 4.29 4.27 9.91
N ALA A 260 5.26 5.12 10.22
CA ALA A 260 5.82 6.07 9.25
C ALA A 260 7.19 6.59 9.71
N GLY A 261 7.98 7.12 8.79
CA GLY A 261 9.15 7.91 9.14
C GLY A 261 8.75 9.30 9.68
N ASP A 262 9.49 9.83 10.63
CA ASP A 262 9.25 11.19 11.14
C ASP A 262 9.73 12.30 10.17
N LYS A 263 10.41 11.91 9.08
CA LYS A 263 10.82 12.78 7.96
C LYS A 263 10.01 12.53 6.69
N ASP A 264 8.97 11.71 6.75
CA ASP A 264 8.09 11.45 5.61
C ASP A 264 7.21 12.65 5.28
N PRO A 265 7.39 13.30 4.09
CA PRO A 265 6.59 14.47 3.70
C PRO A 265 5.13 14.10 3.39
N VAL A 266 4.83 12.86 2.98
CA VAL A 266 3.45 12.39 2.73
C VAL A 266 2.62 12.46 4.00
N GLY A 267 3.21 12.04 5.12
CA GLY A 267 2.63 12.12 6.45
C GLY A 267 2.81 13.48 7.13
N SER A 268 3.29 14.51 6.41
CA SER A 268 3.63 15.83 6.98
C SER A 268 4.54 15.68 8.19
N CYS A 269 5.60 14.88 8.06
CA CYS A 269 6.57 14.57 9.11
C CYS A 269 5.89 14.07 10.40
N GLY A 270 4.95 13.14 10.26
CA GLY A 270 4.21 12.51 11.34
C GLY A 270 2.94 13.24 11.79
N VAL A 271 2.75 14.52 11.47
CA VAL A 271 1.54 15.27 11.86
C VAL A 271 0.28 14.69 11.21
N GLY A 272 0.35 14.37 9.91
CA GLY A 272 -0.75 13.75 9.17
C GLY A 272 -1.08 12.36 9.70
N VAL A 273 -0.06 11.58 10.05
CA VAL A 273 -0.22 10.22 10.60
C VAL A 273 -0.92 10.26 11.96
N ARG A 274 -0.55 11.21 12.84
CA ARG A 274 -1.24 11.42 14.13
C ARG A 274 -2.71 11.78 13.96
N LYS A 275 -3.06 12.61 12.96
CA LYS A 275 -4.46 12.91 12.64
C LYS A 275 -5.25 11.66 12.23
N VAL A 276 -4.63 10.74 11.48
CA VAL A 276 -5.27 9.45 11.14
C VAL A 276 -5.47 8.59 12.39
N PHE A 277 -4.46 8.52 13.27
CA PHE A 277 -4.56 7.84 14.56
C PHE A 277 -5.73 8.37 15.38
N ASP A 278 -5.82 9.69 15.56
CA ASP A 278 -6.90 10.33 16.30
C ASP A 278 -8.27 10.08 15.64
N GLN A 279 -8.34 10.10 14.30
CA GLN A 279 -9.55 9.79 13.54
C GLN A 279 -10.05 8.36 13.82
N PHE A 280 -9.16 7.37 13.84
CA PHE A 280 -9.54 5.98 14.10
C PHE A 280 -9.99 5.78 15.54
N LYS A 281 -9.30 6.39 16.51
CA LYS A 281 -9.72 6.38 17.92
C LYS A 281 -11.09 7.04 18.09
N ALA A 282 -11.30 8.20 17.48
CA ALA A 282 -12.59 8.90 17.53
C ALA A 282 -13.72 8.13 16.83
N ALA A 283 -13.39 7.29 15.85
CA ALA A 283 -14.34 6.39 15.20
C ALA A 283 -14.65 5.13 16.03
N GLY A 284 -13.97 4.92 17.18
CA GLY A 284 -14.22 3.80 18.09
C GLY A 284 -13.44 2.52 17.75
N VAL A 285 -12.39 2.57 16.94
CA VAL A 285 -11.48 1.43 16.77
C VAL A 285 -10.76 1.17 18.09
N VAL A 286 -10.86 -0.05 18.61
CA VAL A 286 -10.48 -0.37 20.01
C VAL A 286 -8.96 -0.37 20.18
N ASP A 287 -8.23 -1.07 19.28
CA ASP A 287 -6.78 -1.15 19.31
C ASP A 287 -6.19 -0.39 18.13
N VAL A 288 -5.73 0.83 18.38
CA VAL A 288 -4.99 1.65 17.42
C VAL A 288 -3.65 2.01 18.02
N GLN A 289 -2.58 1.63 17.34
CA GLN A 289 -1.21 1.91 17.73
C GLN A 289 -0.52 2.79 16.68
N LEU A 290 0.45 3.59 17.13
CA LEU A 290 1.23 4.47 16.25
C LEU A 290 2.70 4.38 16.65
N LYS A 291 3.57 4.11 15.67
CA LYS A 291 5.02 4.25 15.81
C LYS A 291 5.58 5.13 14.69
N LEU A 292 6.35 6.16 15.07
CA LEU A 292 7.14 6.97 14.14
C LEU A 292 8.61 6.59 14.31
N TYR A 293 9.30 6.36 13.19
CA TYR A 293 10.72 6.00 13.16
C TYR A 293 11.57 7.26 12.96
N PRO A 294 12.44 7.59 13.92
CA PRO A 294 13.25 8.80 13.86
C PRO A 294 14.21 8.78 12.67
N GLY A 295 14.28 9.91 11.94
CA GLY A 295 15.17 10.10 10.80
C GLY A 295 14.74 9.44 9.49
N MET A 296 13.83 8.47 9.52
CA MET A 296 13.37 7.77 8.32
C MET A 296 12.41 8.65 7.49
N ARG A 297 12.47 8.47 6.17
CA ARG A 297 11.59 9.08 5.17
C ARG A 297 10.40 8.16 4.86
N HIS A 298 9.93 8.14 3.64
CA HIS A 298 8.66 7.52 3.24
C HIS A 298 8.69 5.99 3.21
N GLU A 299 9.73 5.41 2.63
CA GLU A 299 9.85 3.96 2.45
C GLU A 299 10.58 3.30 3.63
N ILE A 300 9.97 3.29 4.80
CA ILE A 300 10.59 2.78 6.04
C ILE A 300 11.02 1.30 5.96
N LEU A 301 10.45 0.52 5.03
CA LEU A 301 10.86 -0.87 4.77
C LEU A 301 12.17 -0.97 3.97
N ASN A 302 12.65 0.13 3.39
CA ASN A 302 13.86 0.21 2.58
C ASN A 302 14.93 1.10 3.23
N GLU A 303 14.64 1.75 4.35
CA GLU A 303 15.60 2.56 5.10
C GLU A 303 16.71 1.71 5.73
N PRO A 304 17.90 2.26 6.01
CA PRO A 304 19.00 1.51 6.65
C PRO A 304 18.59 0.82 7.97
N GLY A 305 17.62 1.39 8.68
CA GLY A 305 17.07 0.83 9.93
C GLY A 305 15.86 -0.10 9.74
N HIS A 306 15.53 -0.54 8.52
CA HIS A 306 14.32 -1.33 8.21
C HIS A 306 14.16 -2.62 9.03
N ALA A 307 15.24 -3.21 9.53
CA ALA A 307 15.17 -4.42 10.35
C ALA A 307 14.36 -4.21 11.64
N GLU A 308 14.42 -3.00 12.24
CA GLU A 308 13.58 -2.63 13.37
C GLU A 308 12.11 -2.56 12.95
N VAL A 309 11.82 -1.97 11.78
CA VAL A 309 10.45 -1.87 11.25
C VAL A 309 9.85 -3.26 11.02
N PHE A 310 10.63 -4.17 10.42
CA PHE A 310 10.20 -5.54 10.17
C PHE A 310 9.85 -6.27 11.48
N ALA A 311 10.73 -6.16 12.50
CA ALA A 311 10.53 -6.78 13.80
C ALA A 311 9.31 -6.21 14.55
N ASP A 312 9.10 -4.90 14.49
CA ASP A 312 7.95 -4.26 15.13
C ASP A 312 6.62 -4.67 14.50
N VAL A 313 6.57 -4.71 13.16
CA VAL A 313 5.35 -5.14 12.45
C VAL A 313 5.06 -6.61 12.74
N GLU A 314 6.07 -7.49 12.74
CA GLU A 314 5.93 -8.89 13.13
C GLU A 314 5.40 -9.01 14.56
N ALA A 315 6.07 -8.37 15.53
CA ALA A 315 5.70 -8.46 16.92
C ALA A 315 4.28 -7.92 17.20
N TRP A 316 3.85 -6.91 16.43
CA TRP A 316 2.47 -6.43 16.50
C TRP A 316 1.49 -7.46 15.92
N MET A 317 1.79 -8.05 14.76
CA MET A 317 0.95 -9.10 14.17
C MET A 317 0.84 -10.32 15.10
N GLU A 318 1.92 -10.70 15.78
CA GLU A 318 1.90 -11.79 16.77
C GLU A 318 0.90 -11.56 17.90
N LYS A 319 0.80 -10.33 18.39
CA LYS A 319 -0.18 -9.96 19.43
C LYS A 319 -1.61 -9.94 18.92
N ALA A 320 -1.79 -9.71 17.61
CA ALA A 320 -3.10 -9.70 16.97
C ALA A 320 -3.54 -11.09 16.47
N LEU A 321 -2.70 -12.11 16.59
CA LEU A 321 -3.12 -13.50 16.33
C LEU A 321 -4.11 -13.96 17.40
N PRO A 322 -5.15 -14.74 17.03
CA PRO A 322 -6.17 -15.27 17.96
C PRO A 322 -5.61 -16.31 18.93
#